data_7f0dda78ee194526da4c32a450b357a2
#
_entry.id   7f0dda78ee194526da4c32a450b357a2
#
_cell.length_a   1.000
_cell.length_b   1.000
_cell.length_c   1.000
_cell.angle_alpha   90.00
_cell.angle_beta   90.00
_cell.angle_gamma   90.00
#
_symmetry.space_group_name_H-M   'P 1'
#
loop_
_entity.id
_entity.type
_entity.pdbx_description
1 polymer ?
#
loop_
_entity_poly.entity_id
_entity_poly.type
_entity_poly.pdbx_seq_one_letter_code
_entity_poly.pdbx_strand_id
1 'polypeptide(L)'
;MTRIAALFVCFIMVSAASPAQEPAKPQEPSTTSHVLRIDGRDIRYTATAGTLPLKDAGGKVVANMFFVAYAKDGEDRRTRPITFFYNGGPGSASVWLHMGSLSPRRVQMAEEGFQPAPPFTLVDNEDSALDVTDMVFVDAISTGFSRAAAGEEARRFHAVRGDIRAFGEFIRTYVTRFNRWASPKFLAGESYGTMRSAGLAHELQEAHGIELNGIVLISSILDYLTKGYVPGNDVPYAVFLPSFTATAWYHKKLPADLQGLALEKAVEQSRQFAWGEYLSALVKGNRLADPERKAVAQKVARFSGLSPEFVEQANLRVSDPRFRKELLRDRRVMVGRLDGRFTGLDADAAGETQEYDPSNTALQGAYTAMFGDYVRGDLKWESDLKYETSASVRPWSYDEFSNKYLNLLDELRETMARNPFLRVMVANGYYDFATPFGGTEYSMAHLGYEQTYKDRVELKYYEAGHMMYIRPSVLKQLKADVARFIRAASATGRLTTTQ
;
A
#
# COMPACT_ATOMS: atom_id res chain seq x y z
N MET A 1 -0.65 -18.41 -68.52
CA MET A 1 0.39 -18.38 -67.47
C MET A 1 0.50 -16.95 -66.90
N THR A 2 -0.27 -16.63 -65.88
CA THR A 2 -0.32 -15.28 -65.32
C THR A 2 0.27 -15.34 -63.91
N ARG A 3 1.41 -14.70 -63.71
CA ARG A 3 2.11 -14.63 -62.44
C ARG A 3 1.49 -13.52 -61.60
N ILE A 4 0.91 -13.87 -60.45
CA ILE A 4 0.45 -12.95 -59.40
C ILE A 4 1.64 -12.68 -58.48
N ALA A 5 2.09 -11.42 -58.43
CA ALA A 5 3.12 -10.97 -57.49
C ALA A 5 2.40 -10.55 -56.17
N ALA A 6 2.72 -11.23 -55.10
CA ALA A 6 2.25 -10.86 -53.74
C ALA A 6 3.16 -9.78 -53.18
N LEU A 7 2.61 -8.60 -52.94
CA LEU A 7 3.27 -7.49 -52.25
C LEU A 7 3.20 -7.74 -50.74
N PHE A 8 4.33 -8.03 -50.11
CA PHE A 8 4.46 -8.05 -48.66
C PHE A 8 4.62 -6.61 -48.14
N VAL A 9 3.60 -6.07 -47.51
CA VAL A 9 3.69 -4.79 -46.78
C VAL A 9 4.23 -5.09 -45.37
N CYS A 10 5.49 -4.72 -45.15
CA CYS A 10 6.13 -4.80 -43.84
C CYS A 10 5.65 -3.61 -43.00
N PHE A 11 4.78 -3.85 -42.03
CA PHE A 11 4.41 -2.84 -41.02
C PHE A 11 5.57 -2.70 -40.05
N ILE A 12 6.34 -1.63 -40.16
CA ILE A 12 7.32 -1.22 -39.17
C ILE A 12 6.52 -0.57 -38.01
N MET A 13 6.36 -1.30 -36.90
CA MET A 13 5.90 -0.69 -35.65
C MET A 13 7.00 0.24 -35.13
N VAL A 14 6.82 1.52 -35.30
CA VAL A 14 7.62 2.53 -34.61
C VAL A 14 7.15 2.56 -33.18
N SER A 15 7.92 1.97 -32.29
CA SER A 15 7.77 2.19 -30.84
C SER A 15 7.99 3.67 -30.55
N ALA A 16 6.92 4.40 -30.27
CA ALA A 16 7.03 5.75 -29.73
C ALA A 16 7.71 5.66 -28.37
N ALA A 17 8.96 6.08 -28.29
CA ALA A 17 9.65 6.31 -27.02
C ALA A 17 8.85 7.37 -26.26
N SER A 18 8.44 7.05 -25.01
CA SER A 18 7.86 8.06 -24.12
C SER A 18 8.83 9.23 -23.99
N PRO A 19 8.36 10.49 -24.09
CA PRO A 19 9.25 11.64 -23.97
C PRO A 19 9.98 11.57 -22.62
N ALA A 20 11.29 11.79 -22.66
CA ALA A 20 12.12 11.88 -21.47
C ALA A 20 11.57 13.00 -20.56
N GLN A 21 11.30 12.67 -19.30
CA GLN A 21 10.86 13.65 -18.31
C GLN A 21 11.92 14.76 -18.18
N GLU A 22 11.50 16.02 -18.28
CA GLU A 22 12.41 17.14 -18.09
C GLU A 22 13.03 17.12 -16.67
N PRO A 23 14.35 17.36 -16.55
CA PRO A 23 15.01 17.39 -15.26
C PRO A 23 14.57 18.63 -14.46
N ALA A 24 14.06 18.40 -13.24
CA ALA A 24 13.67 19.48 -12.35
C ALA A 24 14.90 20.27 -11.85
N LYS A 25 14.86 21.59 -11.95
CA LYS A 25 15.84 22.47 -11.29
C LYS A 25 15.64 22.41 -9.77
N PRO A 26 16.71 22.46 -8.97
CA PRO A 26 16.59 22.60 -7.52
C PRO A 26 15.81 23.89 -7.19
N GLN A 27 14.72 23.76 -6.47
CA GLN A 27 13.92 24.86 -5.97
C GLN A 27 14.03 24.86 -4.44
N GLU A 28 14.12 26.05 -3.83
CA GLU A 28 14.14 26.16 -2.37
C GLU A 28 12.79 25.68 -1.80
N PRO A 29 12.82 24.95 -0.68
CA PRO A 29 11.60 24.50 -0.05
C PRO A 29 10.70 25.67 0.38
N SER A 30 9.41 25.56 0.12
CA SER A 30 8.40 26.47 0.66
C SER A 30 8.07 26.08 2.09
N THR A 31 7.94 27.08 2.97
CA THR A 31 7.58 26.89 4.38
C THR A 31 6.40 27.77 4.75
N THR A 32 5.35 27.19 5.29
CA THR A 32 4.10 27.87 5.66
C THR A 32 3.66 27.50 7.07
N SER A 33 2.98 28.41 7.78
CA SER A 33 2.49 28.21 9.15
C SER A 33 0.98 28.02 9.16
N HIS A 34 0.51 27.06 9.93
CA HIS A 34 -0.89 26.65 9.97
C HIS A 34 -1.34 26.34 11.40
N VAL A 35 -2.65 26.17 11.56
CA VAL A 35 -3.31 25.71 12.80
C VAL A 35 -4.28 24.60 12.43
N LEU A 36 -4.28 23.52 13.20
CA LEU A 36 -5.22 22.42 13.09
C LEU A 36 -5.86 22.15 14.45
N ARG A 37 -7.16 21.89 14.48
CA ARG A 37 -7.86 21.50 15.69
C ARG A 37 -7.94 19.98 15.80
N ILE A 38 -7.37 19.40 16.86
CA ILE A 38 -7.44 17.97 17.19
C ILE A 38 -7.94 17.81 18.62
N ASP A 39 -8.96 17.00 18.83
CA ASP A 39 -9.57 16.78 20.15
C ASP A 39 -9.88 18.08 20.90
N GLY A 40 -10.39 19.08 20.17
CA GLY A 40 -10.76 20.40 20.71
C GLY A 40 -9.58 21.33 21.04
N ARG A 41 -8.34 20.96 20.72
CA ARG A 41 -7.11 21.75 20.97
C ARG A 41 -6.52 22.26 19.67
N ASP A 42 -6.13 23.50 19.63
CA ASP A 42 -5.44 24.08 18.49
C ASP A 42 -3.96 23.70 18.52
N ILE A 43 -3.52 23.04 17.45
CA ILE A 43 -2.14 22.63 17.22
C ILE A 43 -1.57 23.53 16.14
N ARG A 44 -0.60 24.36 16.51
CA ARG A 44 0.19 25.15 15.54
C ARG A 44 1.25 24.25 14.93
N TYR A 45 1.44 24.36 13.61
CA TYR A 45 2.43 23.58 12.90
C TYR A 45 3.00 24.32 11.70
N THR A 46 4.19 23.93 11.34
CA THR A 46 4.89 24.37 10.15
C THR A 46 4.82 23.27 9.09
N ALA A 47 4.34 23.61 7.89
CA ALA A 47 4.38 22.75 6.71
C ALA A 47 5.56 23.17 5.82
N THR A 48 6.32 22.18 5.32
CA THR A 48 7.44 22.40 4.39
C THR A 48 7.24 21.51 3.16
N ALA A 49 7.10 22.11 1.98
CA ALA A 49 7.05 21.42 0.70
C ALA A 49 8.34 21.70 -0.08
N GLY A 50 8.99 20.68 -0.60
CA GLY A 50 10.25 20.89 -1.30
C GLY A 50 10.87 19.59 -1.85
N THR A 51 12.06 19.74 -2.42
CA THR A 51 12.86 18.60 -2.88
C THR A 51 14.17 18.48 -2.08
N LEU A 52 14.59 17.23 -1.83
CA LEU A 52 15.94 16.93 -1.34
C LEU A 52 16.76 16.29 -2.45
N PRO A 53 17.98 16.82 -2.72
CA PRO A 53 18.89 16.18 -3.66
C PRO A 53 19.49 14.91 -3.06
N LEU A 54 19.38 13.82 -3.81
CA LEU A 54 20.12 12.60 -3.54
C LEU A 54 21.47 12.67 -4.24
N LYS A 55 22.52 12.27 -3.56
CA LYS A 55 23.89 12.28 -4.07
C LYS A 55 24.46 10.87 -4.15
N ASP A 56 25.27 10.62 -5.16
CA ASP A 56 26.11 9.41 -5.23
C ASP A 56 27.34 9.54 -4.29
N ALA A 57 28.14 8.48 -4.23
CA ALA A 57 29.36 8.45 -3.42
C ALA A 57 30.39 9.53 -3.80
N GLY A 58 30.34 10.04 -5.03
CA GLY A 58 31.19 11.14 -5.52
C GLY A 58 30.63 12.54 -5.18
N GLY A 59 29.45 12.61 -4.55
CA GLY A 59 28.78 13.87 -4.21
C GLY A 59 27.97 14.49 -5.34
N LYS A 60 27.88 13.85 -6.52
CA LYS A 60 27.07 14.28 -7.65
C LYS A 60 25.58 14.07 -7.34
N VAL A 61 24.75 15.08 -7.61
CA VAL A 61 23.28 14.93 -7.51
C VAL A 61 22.77 14.01 -8.59
N VAL A 62 22.10 12.92 -8.18
CA VAL A 62 21.56 11.88 -9.07
C VAL A 62 20.03 11.89 -9.16
N ALA A 63 19.35 12.51 -8.19
CA ALA A 63 17.91 12.69 -8.19
C ALA A 63 17.50 13.82 -7.22
N ASN A 64 16.27 14.32 -7.39
CA ASN A 64 15.61 15.18 -6.43
C ASN A 64 14.32 14.51 -5.98
N MET A 65 14.20 14.19 -4.68
CA MET A 65 12.99 13.60 -4.10
C MET A 65 12.13 14.68 -3.46
N PHE A 66 10.88 14.75 -3.93
CA PHE A 66 9.87 15.66 -3.38
C PHE A 66 9.29 15.10 -2.09
N PHE A 67 9.03 16.01 -1.16
CA PHE A 67 8.39 15.72 0.11
C PHE A 67 7.50 16.86 0.56
N VAL A 68 6.51 16.51 1.40
CA VAL A 68 5.78 17.48 2.23
C VAL A 68 5.94 17.03 3.68
N ALA A 69 6.43 17.92 4.52
CA ALA A 69 6.65 17.66 5.95
C ALA A 69 5.76 18.57 6.81
N TYR A 70 5.26 18.02 7.91
CA TYR A 70 4.48 18.71 8.93
C TYR A 70 5.15 18.55 10.28
N ALA A 71 5.53 19.67 10.89
CA ALA A 71 6.18 19.67 12.20
C ALA A 71 5.34 20.52 13.17
N LYS A 72 4.97 19.96 14.31
CA LYS A 72 4.29 20.67 15.38
C LYS A 72 5.24 21.70 16.00
N ASP A 73 4.78 22.94 16.14
CA ASP A 73 5.56 24.02 16.71
C ASP A 73 5.73 23.87 18.23
N GLY A 74 6.86 24.39 18.74
CA GLY A 74 7.12 24.47 20.18
C GLY A 74 7.57 23.14 20.83
N GLU A 75 7.77 22.05 20.08
CA GLU A 75 8.21 20.76 20.61
C GLU A 75 9.74 20.58 20.45
N ASP A 76 10.35 19.85 21.38
CA ASP A 76 11.76 19.46 21.25
C ASP A 76 11.90 18.35 20.19
N ARG A 77 12.55 18.70 19.08
CA ARG A 77 12.78 17.79 17.95
C ARG A 77 13.53 16.51 18.32
N ARG A 78 14.30 16.50 19.42
CA ARG A 78 15.06 15.33 19.87
C ARG A 78 14.17 14.26 20.48
N THR A 79 13.08 14.65 21.11
CA THR A 79 12.17 13.75 21.82
C THR A 79 10.87 13.50 21.06
N ARG A 80 10.53 14.38 20.11
CA ARG A 80 9.32 14.27 19.32
C ARG A 80 9.50 13.22 18.20
N PRO A 81 8.59 12.23 18.09
CA PRO A 81 8.63 11.24 17.02
C PRO A 81 8.54 11.85 15.63
N ILE A 82 9.16 11.19 14.64
CA ILE A 82 9.02 11.50 13.23
C ILE A 82 8.65 10.25 12.45
N THR A 83 7.65 10.36 11.57
CA THR A 83 7.17 9.26 10.73
C THR A 83 7.31 9.61 9.26
N PHE A 84 7.93 8.73 8.48
CA PHE A 84 8.06 8.84 7.04
C PHE A 84 6.97 8.00 6.36
N PHE A 85 6.10 8.67 5.59
CA PHE A 85 4.96 8.08 4.89
C PHE A 85 5.23 7.98 3.40
N TYR A 86 4.86 6.85 2.79
CA TYR A 86 4.96 6.64 1.36
C TYR A 86 4.02 5.54 0.86
N ASN A 87 3.46 5.74 -0.33
CA ASN A 87 2.71 4.70 -1.03
C ASN A 87 3.65 3.76 -1.80
N GLY A 88 3.07 2.72 -2.38
CA GLY A 88 3.78 1.66 -3.09
C GLY A 88 3.68 1.74 -4.59
N GLY A 89 2.91 0.88 -5.19
CA GLY A 89 2.78 0.62 -6.60
C GLY A 89 3.51 -0.65 -7.03
N PRO A 90 4.82 -0.66 -7.35
CA PRO A 90 5.74 0.48 -7.47
C PRO A 90 5.31 1.49 -8.52
N GLY A 91 5.69 2.76 -8.30
CA GLY A 91 5.33 3.88 -9.19
C GLY A 91 4.15 4.72 -8.70
N SER A 92 3.70 4.58 -7.45
CA SER A 92 2.66 5.43 -6.86
C SER A 92 3.27 6.56 -6.03
N ALA A 93 2.76 7.79 -6.21
CA ALA A 93 3.10 8.92 -5.36
C ALA A 93 2.49 8.77 -3.96
N SER A 94 2.99 9.53 -2.99
CA SER A 94 2.48 9.51 -1.61
C SER A 94 1.11 10.18 -1.43
N VAL A 95 0.53 10.74 -2.47
CA VAL A 95 -0.71 11.53 -2.44
C VAL A 95 -1.88 10.81 -1.77
N TRP A 96 -1.95 9.49 -1.90
CA TRP A 96 -3.05 8.70 -1.35
C TRP A 96 -3.02 8.68 0.18
N LEU A 97 -1.88 8.33 0.77
CA LEU A 97 -1.66 8.46 2.21
C LEU A 97 -1.69 9.91 2.66
N HIS A 98 -1.07 10.82 1.89
CA HIS A 98 -0.98 12.22 2.23
C HIS A 98 -2.36 12.88 2.34
N MET A 99 -3.16 12.78 1.27
CA MET A 99 -4.45 13.48 1.20
C MET A 99 -5.63 12.67 1.75
N GLY A 100 -5.42 11.43 2.15
CA GLY A 100 -6.48 10.53 2.61
C GLY A 100 -6.36 10.08 4.06
N SER A 101 -5.13 10.08 4.62
CA SER A 101 -4.92 9.42 5.92
C SER A 101 -4.66 10.42 7.07
N LEU A 102 -3.49 10.40 7.65
CA LEU A 102 -3.18 11.02 8.94
C LEU A 102 -2.58 12.43 8.83
N SER A 103 -2.48 13.01 7.63
CA SER A 103 -2.00 14.38 7.43
C SER A 103 -2.96 15.43 7.98
N PRO A 104 -2.54 16.71 8.13
CA PRO A 104 -3.39 17.77 8.66
C PRO A 104 -4.59 18.11 7.77
N ARG A 105 -4.53 17.87 6.46
CA ARG A 105 -5.61 18.12 5.51
C ARG A 105 -5.96 16.84 4.77
N ARG A 106 -7.23 16.63 4.47
CA ARG A 106 -7.67 15.45 3.72
C ARG A 106 -8.77 15.78 2.70
N VAL A 107 -8.86 14.95 1.67
CA VAL A 107 -10.00 14.98 0.75
C VAL A 107 -11.25 14.54 1.50
N GLN A 108 -12.33 15.30 1.34
CA GLN A 108 -13.62 14.94 1.90
C GLN A 108 -14.24 13.80 1.07
N MET A 109 -14.46 12.67 1.72
CA MET A 109 -15.17 11.52 1.14
C MET A 109 -16.54 11.37 1.78
N ALA A 110 -17.45 10.65 1.13
CA ALA A 110 -18.70 10.24 1.76
C ALA A 110 -18.44 9.29 2.95
N GLU A 111 -19.42 9.11 3.86
CA GLU A 111 -19.25 8.33 5.10
C GLU A 111 -18.75 6.89 4.86
N GLU A 112 -19.22 6.25 3.80
CA GLU A 112 -18.73 4.90 3.42
C GLU A 112 -17.42 4.91 2.63
N GLY A 113 -16.80 6.07 2.42
CA GLY A 113 -15.57 6.24 1.65
C GLY A 113 -15.79 6.40 0.14
N PHE A 114 -17.05 6.45 -0.32
CA PHE A 114 -17.35 6.66 -1.73
C PHE A 114 -17.07 8.11 -2.16
N GLN A 115 -16.77 8.28 -3.44
CA GLN A 115 -16.47 9.59 -4.02
C GLN A 115 -17.71 10.49 -3.99
N PRO A 116 -17.60 11.73 -3.48
CA PRO A 116 -18.62 12.75 -3.67
C PRO A 116 -18.65 13.25 -5.12
N ALA A 117 -19.75 13.87 -5.52
CA ALA A 117 -19.80 14.57 -6.80
C ALA A 117 -18.85 15.78 -6.81
N PRO A 118 -18.21 16.13 -7.95
CA PRO A 118 -17.45 17.36 -8.07
C PRO A 118 -18.37 18.61 -7.96
N PRO A 119 -17.90 19.76 -7.47
CA PRO A 119 -16.51 20.04 -7.09
C PRO A 119 -16.11 19.36 -5.77
N PHE A 120 -14.85 18.91 -5.74
CA PHE A 120 -14.31 18.23 -4.56
C PHE A 120 -13.92 19.23 -3.47
N THR A 121 -13.81 18.75 -2.24
CA THR A 121 -13.52 19.60 -1.08
C THR A 121 -12.33 19.04 -0.30
N LEU A 122 -11.43 19.93 0.11
CA LEU A 122 -10.38 19.67 1.07
C LEU A 122 -10.83 20.17 2.45
N VAL A 123 -10.68 19.34 3.47
CA VAL A 123 -11.09 19.65 4.85
C VAL A 123 -9.94 19.48 5.83
N ASP A 124 -10.02 20.16 6.97
CA ASP A 124 -9.16 19.90 8.10
C ASP A 124 -9.37 18.47 8.59
N ASN A 125 -8.28 17.82 8.98
CA ASN A 125 -8.32 16.44 9.44
C ASN A 125 -8.17 16.38 10.97
N GLU A 126 -9.29 16.32 11.67
CA GLU A 126 -9.29 16.16 13.13
C GLU A 126 -8.69 14.83 13.58
N ASP A 127 -8.63 13.83 12.68
CA ASP A 127 -7.99 12.52 12.87
C ASP A 127 -6.52 12.51 12.40
N SER A 128 -5.87 13.67 12.30
CA SER A 128 -4.44 13.77 11.99
C SER A 128 -3.58 13.19 13.13
N ALA A 129 -2.44 12.57 12.76
CA ALA A 129 -1.45 12.10 13.73
C ALA A 129 -0.49 13.21 14.22
N LEU A 130 -0.74 14.46 13.87
CA LEU A 130 0.13 15.59 14.24
C LEU A 130 0.18 15.83 15.76
N ASP A 131 -0.76 15.29 16.53
CA ASP A 131 -0.70 15.31 18.01
C ASP A 131 0.39 14.38 18.58
N VAL A 132 0.83 13.36 17.85
CA VAL A 132 1.76 12.32 18.33
C VAL A 132 3.08 12.23 17.58
N THR A 133 3.15 12.67 16.34
CA THR A 133 4.36 12.58 15.50
C THR A 133 4.43 13.73 14.51
N ASP A 134 5.65 14.15 14.16
CA ASP A 134 5.85 14.91 12.93
C ASP A 134 5.79 13.95 11.74
N MET A 135 5.36 14.43 10.59
CA MET A 135 5.09 13.60 9.43
C MET A 135 5.87 14.08 8.21
N VAL A 136 6.39 13.16 7.41
CA VAL A 136 7.08 13.44 6.15
C VAL A 136 6.50 12.52 5.08
N PHE A 137 5.74 13.07 4.14
CA PHE A 137 5.22 12.36 2.99
C PHE A 137 6.21 12.46 1.84
N VAL A 138 6.66 11.32 1.32
CA VAL A 138 7.78 11.25 0.36
C VAL A 138 7.34 10.58 -0.92
N ASP A 139 7.57 11.24 -2.05
CA ASP A 139 7.33 10.67 -3.38
C ASP A 139 8.56 9.89 -3.87
N ALA A 140 8.35 8.65 -4.34
CA ALA A 140 9.39 7.84 -4.97
C ALA A 140 9.88 8.50 -6.28
N ILE A 141 11.10 8.20 -6.69
CA ILE A 141 11.64 8.76 -7.96
C ILE A 141 10.72 8.40 -9.13
N SER A 142 10.48 9.36 -10.01
CA SER A 142 9.53 9.37 -11.13
C SER A 142 8.07 9.56 -10.74
N THR A 143 7.71 9.57 -9.46
CA THR A 143 6.36 9.84 -8.98
C THR A 143 6.23 11.25 -8.41
N GLY A 144 5.02 11.74 -8.24
CA GLY A 144 4.78 13.08 -7.73
C GLY A 144 5.59 14.14 -8.46
N PHE A 145 6.34 14.94 -7.74
CA PHE A 145 7.33 15.88 -8.29
C PHE A 145 8.77 15.34 -8.21
N SER A 146 8.99 14.10 -7.78
CA SER A 146 10.33 13.50 -7.70
C SER A 146 10.87 13.13 -9.07
N ARG A 147 12.10 13.54 -9.40
CA ARG A 147 12.72 13.29 -10.70
C ARG A 147 14.19 12.87 -10.55
N ALA A 148 14.67 12.02 -11.47
CA ALA A 148 16.10 11.85 -11.68
C ALA A 148 16.73 13.20 -12.07
N ALA A 149 17.98 13.42 -11.72
CA ALA A 149 18.72 14.63 -12.10
C ALA A 149 18.99 14.65 -13.61
N ALA A 150 19.32 15.84 -14.14
CA ALA A 150 19.68 16.00 -15.55
C ALA A 150 20.85 15.08 -15.92
N GLY A 151 20.69 14.32 -17.00
CA GLY A 151 21.69 13.36 -17.48
C GLY A 151 21.77 12.04 -16.69
N GLU A 152 20.90 11.84 -15.71
CA GLU A 152 20.79 10.57 -14.97
C GLU A 152 19.63 9.71 -15.49
N GLU A 153 19.85 8.41 -15.51
CA GLU A 153 18.82 7.46 -15.92
C GLU A 153 17.88 7.14 -14.73
N ALA A 154 16.60 7.51 -14.86
CA ALA A 154 15.57 7.17 -13.86
C ALA A 154 15.46 5.67 -13.59
N ARG A 155 15.81 4.84 -14.60
CA ARG A 155 15.73 3.37 -14.53
C ARG A 155 16.53 2.77 -13.37
N ARG A 156 17.63 3.40 -12.93
CA ARG A 156 18.40 2.93 -11.76
C ARG A 156 17.59 2.91 -10.47
N PHE A 157 16.52 3.70 -10.41
CA PHE A 157 15.59 3.76 -9.28
C PHE A 157 14.35 2.89 -9.48
N HIS A 158 14.13 2.35 -10.69
CA HIS A 158 13.03 1.45 -11.02
C HIS A 158 13.42 0.00 -10.76
N ALA A 159 13.90 -0.25 -9.55
CA ALA A 159 14.39 -1.53 -9.08
C ALA A 159 14.15 -1.68 -7.59
N VAL A 160 14.03 -2.89 -7.07
CA VAL A 160 13.81 -3.13 -5.64
C VAL A 160 14.89 -2.46 -4.80
N ARG A 161 16.17 -2.71 -5.12
CA ARG A 161 17.31 -2.15 -4.38
C ARG A 161 17.53 -0.67 -4.67
N GLY A 162 17.32 -0.25 -5.90
CA GLY A 162 17.43 1.16 -6.30
C GLY A 162 16.45 2.06 -5.57
N ASP A 163 15.20 1.60 -5.44
CA ASP A 163 14.13 2.28 -4.71
C ASP A 163 14.42 2.35 -3.20
N ILE A 164 14.79 1.21 -2.58
CA ILE A 164 15.12 1.14 -1.14
C ILE A 164 16.28 2.08 -0.79
N ARG A 165 17.38 2.05 -1.57
CA ARG A 165 18.56 2.92 -1.33
C ARG A 165 18.21 4.40 -1.51
N ALA A 166 17.35 4.74 -2.48
CA ALA A 166 16.91 6.13 -2.67
C ALA A 166 16.18 6.66 -1.44
N PHE A 167 15.29 5.87 -0.85
CA PHE A 167 14.60 6.23 0.39
C PHE A 167 15.55 6.25 1.61
N GLY A 168 16.51 5.33 1.69
CA GLY A 168 17.54 5.32 2.74
C GLY A 168 18.35 6.61 2.74
N GLU A 169 18.87 7.00 1.57
CA GLU A 169 19.62 8.25 1.40
C GLU A 169 18.77 9.50 1.65
N PHE A 170 17.49 9.46 1.22
CA PHE A 170 16.54 10.54 1.53
C PHE A 170 16.39 10.73 3.04
N ILE A 171 16.10 9.65 3.77
CA ILE A 171 15.88 9.70 5.23
C ILE A 171 17.15 10.16 5.94
N ARG A 172 18.32 9.60 5.58
CA ARG A 172 19.62 10.04 6.14
C ARG A 172 19.85 11.55 5.92
N THR A 173 19.60 12.01 4.70
CA THR A 173 19.76 13.44 4.35
C THR A 173 18.74 14.30 5.10
N TYR A 174 17.49 13.84 5.21
CA TYR A 174 16.43 14.57 5.92
C TYR A 174 16.76 14.72 7.41
N VAL A 175 17.09 13.61 8.11
CA VAL A 175 17.39 13.66 9.56
C VAL A 175 18.63 14.50 9.86
N THR A 176 19.59 14.58 8.92
CA THR A 176 20.75 15.45 9.03
C THR A 176 20.37 16.92 8.85
N ARG A 177 19.68 17.24 7.76
CA ARG A 177 19.35 18.64 7.40
C ARG A 177 18.39 19.29 8.40
N PHE A 178 17.42 18.52 8.91
CA PHE A 178 16.39 19.01 9.83
C PHE A 178 16.69 18.69 11.31
N ASN A 179 17.92 18.24 11.61
CA ASN A 179 18.39 17.93 12.98
C ASN A 179 17.47 16.95 13.72
N ARG A 180 17.19 15.78 13.10
CA ARG A 180 16.28 14.74 13.63
C ARG A 180 16.98 13.43 14.00
N TRP A 181 18.31 13.42 14.15
CA TRP A 181 19.07 12.22 14.50
C TRP A 181 18.62 11.59 15.83
N ALA A 182 18.33 12.40 16.83
CA ALA A 182 17.90 11.93 18.16
C ALA A 182 16.38 11.64 18.26
N SER A 183 15.57 12.00 17.25
CA SER A 183 14.12 11.74 17.26
C SER A 183 13.81 10.24 17.26
N PRO A 184 12.79 9.75 17.96
CA PRO A 184 12.19 8.46 17.68
C PRO A 184 11.70 8.40 16.23
N LYS A 185 12.06 7.35 15.48
CA LYS A 185 11.82 7.26 14.03
C LYS A 185 10.89 6.12 13.67
N PHE A 186 9.96 6.42 12.76
CA PHE A 186 8.96 5.48 12.28
C PHE A 186 8.87 5.50 10.76
N LEU A 187 8.54 4.34 10.18
CA LEU A 187 8.13 4.21 8.78
C LEU A 187 6.63 3.89 8.72
N ALA A 188 5.95 4.43 7.71
CA ALA A 188 4.56 4.11 7.40
C ALA A 188 4.41 3.90 5.89
N GLY A 189 4.43 2.65 5.46
CA GLY A 189 4.32 2.26 4.05
C GLY A 189 2.98 1.63 3.74
N GLU A 190 2.46 1.89 2.53
CA GLU A 190 1.25 1.25 2.03
C GLU A 190 1.54 0.40 0.79
N SER A 191 0.88 -0.76 0.68
CA SER A 191 0.97 -1.63 -0.49
C SER A 191 2.41 -2.11 -0.74
N TYR A 192 2.99 -1.98 -1.95
CA TYR A 192 4.42 -2.19 -2.20
C TYR A 192 5.31 -1.35 -1.25
N GLY A 193 4.82 -0.23 -0.73
CA GLY A 193 5.52 0.54 0.31
C GLY A 193 5.78 -0.25 1.60
N THR A 194 5.04 -1.32 1.88
CA THR A 194 5.32 -2.23 3.00
C THR A 194 6.50 -3.15 2.71
N MET A 195 6.62 -3.63 1.47
CA MET A 195 7.81 -4.32 0.96
C MET A 195 9.03 -3.40 1.06
N ARG A 196 8.90 -2.14 0.58
CA ARG A 196 9.92 -1.11 0.77
C ARG A 196 10.26 -0.93 2.24
N SER A 197 9.29 -0.84 3.15
CA SER A 197 9.54 -0.64 4.59
C SER A 197 10.40 -1.75 5.19
N ALA A 198 10.18 -3.00 4.81
CA ALA A 198 10.98 -4.13 5.28
C ALA A 198 12.45 -4.00 4.86
N GLY A 199 12.71 -3.82 3.57
CA GLY A 199 14.08 -3.63 3.06
C GLY A 199 14.71 -2.31 3.50
N LEU A 200 13.91 -1.23 3.61
CA LEU A 200 14.40 0.07 4.06
C LEU A 200 14.80 0.07 5.53
N ALA A 201 14.09 -0.66 6.38
CA ALA A 201 14.49 -0.79 7.78
C ALA A 201 15.86 -1.46 7.90
N HIS A 202 16.13 -2.49 7.10
CA HIS A 202 17.43 -3.14 7.01
C HIS A 202 18.51 -2.19 6.45
N GLU A 203 18.23 -1.50 5.35
CA GLU A 203 19.14 -0.52 4.73
C GLU A 203 19.50 0.63 5.70
N LEU A 204 18.53 1.17 6.43
CA LEU A 204 18.75 2.23 7.41
C LEU A 204 19.67 1.77 8.54
N GLN A 205 19.49 0.53 9.03
CA GLN A 205 20.30 -0.04 10.10
C GLN A 205 21.72 -0.34 9.61
N GLU A 206 21.87 -1.04 8.47
CA GLU A 206 23.16 -1.52 7.98
C GLU A 206 24.00 -0.43 7.33
N ALA A 207 23.40 0.38 6.42
CA ALA A 207 24.17 1.33 5.64
C ALA A 207 24.27 2.71 6.30
N HIS A 208 23.32 3.07 7.17
CA HIS A 208 23.23 4.42 7.72
C HIS A 208 23.33 4.49 9.25
N GLY A 209 23.33 3.36 9.96
CA GLY A 209 23.33 3.32 11.43
C GLY A 209 22.10 3.99 12.05
N ILE A 210 20.96 3.94 11.35
CA ILE A 210 19.71 4.55 11.78
C ILE A 210 18.79 3.47 12.33
N GLU A 211 18.54 3.51 13.63
CA GLU A 211 17.59 2.62 14.29
C GLU A 211 16.17 3.19 14.27
N LEU A 212 15.20 2.31 14.01
CA LEU A 212 13.77 2.62 14.03
C LEU A 212 13.14 2.19 15.35
N ASN A 213 12.15 2.96 15.81
CA ASN A 213 11.29 2.59 16.93
C ASN A 213 10.11 1.73 16.48
N GLY A 214 9.60 1.96 15.27
CA GLY A 214 8.49 1.18 14.77
C GLY A 214 8.22 1.33 13.27
N ILE A 215 7.47 0.36 12.74
CA ILE A 215 7.04 0.34 11.34
C ILE A 215 5.53 0.11 11.33
N VAL A 216 4.80 0.96 10.59
CA VAL A 216 3.38 0.79 10.29
C VAL A 216 3.25 0.31 8.86
N LEU A 217 2.72 -0.89 8.68
CA LEU A 217 2.47 -1.53 7.39
C LEU A 217 0.98 -1.44 7.08
N ILE A 218 0.61 -0.63 6.09
CA ILE A 218 -0.78 -0.43 5.68
C ILE A 218 -1.04 -1.26 4.43
N SER A 219 -2.04 -2.15 4.48
CA SER A 219 -2.40 -3.03 3.36
C SER A 219 -1.16 -3.76 2.83
N SER A 220 -0.63 -4.63 3.69
CA SER A 220 0.72 -5.18 3.57
C SER A 220 0.86 -6.25 2.50
N ILE A 221 2.02 -6.22 1.82
CA ILE A 221 2.57 -7.34 1.06
C ILE A 221 4.08 -7.42 1.33
N LEU A 222 4.54 -8.57 1.81
CA LEU A 222 5.95 -8.83 2.13
C LEU A 222 6.52 -10.05 1.39
N ASP A 223 5.64 -10.86 0.79
CA ASP A 223 6.00 -12.04 0.01
C ASP A 223 5.07 -12.17 -1.20
N TYR A 224 5.62 -12.10 -2.41
CA TYR A 224 4.85 -12.26 -3.65
C TYR A 224 4.38 -13.70 -3.91
N LEU A 225 4.87 -14.69 -3.17
CA LEU A 225 4.29 -16.04 -3.17
C LEU A 225 2.78 -15.99 -2.88
N THR A 226 2.35 -15.11 -1.98
CA THR A 226 0.96 -15.00 -1.51
C THR A 226 -0.02 -14.46 -2.54
N LYS A 227 0.45 -13.94 -3.68
CA LYS A 227 -0.43 -13.42 -4.75
C LYS A 227 -0.05 -13.85 -6.16
N GLY A 228 0.97 -14.67 -6.32
CA GLY A 228 1.44 -15.13 -7.62
C GLY A 228 0.64 -16.32 -8.14
N TYR A 229 -0.37 -16.07 -8.98
CA TYR A 229 -1.16 -17.13 -9.63
C TYR A 229 -0.37 -17.78 -10.78
N VAL A 230 0.53 -18.67 -10.43
CA VAL A 230 1.29 -19.47 -11.41
C VAL A 230 1.03 -20.97 -11.20
N PRO A 231 1.15 -21.82 -12.23
CA PRO A 231 1.00 -23.25 -12.07
C PRO A 231 1.88 -23.82 -10.95
N GLY A 232 1.28 -24.58 -10.05
CA GLY A 232 1.97 -25.18 -8.89
C GLY A 232 1.99 -24.31 -7.63
N ASN A 233 1.60 -23.04 -7.70
CA ASN A 233 1.43 -22.20 -6.51
C ASN A 233 -0.06 -22.14 -6.11
N ASP A 234 -0.44 -22.91 -5.11
CA ASP A 234 -1.81 -22.97 -4.60
C ASP A 234 -2.08 -22.00 -3.42
N VAL A 235 -1.05 -21.40 -2.85
CA VAL A 235 -1.14 -20.50 -1.69
C VAL A 235 -2.08 -19.31 -1.94
N PRO A 236 -2.03 -18.60 -3.08
CA PRO A 236 -2.91 -17.44 -3.32
C PRO A 236 -4.40 -17.76 -3.21
N TYR A 237 -4.83 -18.95 -3.64
CA TYR A 237 -6.25 -19.32 -3.60
C TYR A 237 -6.77 -19.44 -2.16
N ALA A 238 -5.95 -19.99 -1.24
CA ALA A 238 -6.29 -20.04 0.18
C ALA A 238 -6.22 -18.63 0.82
N VAL A 239 -5.21 -17.84 0.46
CA VAL A 239 -5.00 -16.47 0.96
C VAL A 239 -6.18 -15.55 0.65
N PHE A 240 -6.72 -15.61 -0.58
CA PHE A 240 -7.79 -14.71 -1.02
C PHE A 240 -9.19 -15.12 -0.55
N LEU A 241 -9.44 -16.39 -0.23
CA LEU A 241 -10.79 -16.86 0.11
C LEU A 241 -11.43 -16.11 1.28
N PRO A 242 -10.73 -15.75 2.38
CA PRO A 242 -11.30 -14.94 3.44
C PRO A 242 -11.73 -13.52 2.98
N SER A 243 -10.97 -12.89 2.06
CA SER A 243 -11.37 -11.60 1.46
C SER A 243 -12.56 -11.75 0.51
N PHE A 244 -12.68 -12.89 -0.20
CA PHE A 244 -13.88 -13.20 -0.99
C PHE A 244 -15.10 -13.32 -0.07
N THR A 245 -14.96 -14.02 1.06
CA THR A 245 -16.02 -14.16 2.06
C THR A 245 -16.47 -12.82 2.60
N ALA A 246 -15.54 -11.96 2.98
CA ALA A 246 -15.85 -10.62 3.47
C ALA A 246 -16.63 -9.80 2.43
N THR A 247 -16.19 -9.81 1.17
CA THR A 247 -16.84 -9.07 0.09
C THR A 247 -18.20 -9.65 -0.25
N ALA A 248 -18.33 -10.98 -0.32
CA ALA A 248 -19.62 -11.64 -0.53
C ALA A 248 -20.60 -11.36 0.62
N TRP A 249 -20.12 -11.32 1.85
CA TRP A 249 -20.89 -10.91 3.04
C TRP A 249 -21.42 -9.48 2.89
N TYR A 250 -20.58 -8.53 2.49
CA TYR A 250 -20.98 -7.13 2.26
C TYR A 250 -22.09 -7.03 1.20
N HIS A 251 -21.94 -7.73 0.07
CA HIS A 251 -22.88 -7.71 -1.05
C HIS A 251 -24.09 -8.64 -0.86
N LYS A 252 -24.25 -9.29 0.30
CA LYS A 252 -25.37 -10.18 0.63
C LYS A 252 -25.47 -11.39 -0.32
N LYS A 253 -24.31 -11.98 -0.63
CA LYS A 253 -24.21 -13.14 -1.52
C LYS A 253 -23.92 -14.47 -0.79
N LEU A 254 -23.71 -14.44 0.54
CA LEU A 254 -23.49 -15.65 1.33
C LEU A 254 -24.82 -16.34 1.67
N PRO A 255 -24.81 -17.66 1.93
CA PRO A 255 -25.98 -18.36 2.44
C PRO A 255 -26.40 -17.83 3.83
N ALA A 256 -27.68 -18.00 4.16
CA ALA A 256 -28.34 -17.32 5.29
C ALA A 256 -27.62 -17.53 6.63
N ASP A 257 -27.08 -18.72 6.88
CA ASP A 257 -26.37 -19.05 8.11
C ASP A 257 -25.01 -18.33 8.28
N LEU A 258 -24.27 -18.07 7.17
CA LEU A 258 -23.08 -17.23 7.17
C LEU A 258 -23.43 -15.75 7.13
N GLN A 259 -24.44 -15.39 6.35
CA GLN A 259 -24.87 -13.99 6.18
C GLN A 259 -25.39 -13.39 7.49
N GLY A 260 -25.96 -14.20 8.38
CA GLY A 260 -26.48 -13.79 9.68
C GLY A 260 -25.41 -13.63 10.77
N LEU A 261 -24.15 -14.01 10.48
CA LEU A 261 -23.03 -13.83 11.41
C LEU A 261 -22.46 -12.40 11.33
N ALA A 262 -21.79 -11.99 12.41
CA ALA A 262 -20.87 -10.85 12.33
C ALA A 262 -19.75 -11.15 11.32
N LEU A 263 -19.26 -10.12 10.63
CA LEU A 263 -18.25 -10.23 9.57
C LEU A 263 -17.05 -11.09 10.01
N GLU A 264 -16.48 -10.79 11.18
CA GLU A 264 -15.30 -11.48 11.71
C GLU A 264 -15.53 -12.98 11.91
N LYS A 265 -16.76 -13.35 12.30
CA LYS A 265 -17.13 -14.77 12.50
C LYS A 265 -17.26 -15.52 11.17
N ALA A 266 -17.85 -14.90 10.16
CA ALA A 266 -17.92 -15.50 8.82
C ALA A 266 -16.52 -15.64 8.21
N VAL A 267 -15.68 -14.61 8.34
CA VAL A 267 -14.29 -14.61 7.89
C VAL A 267 -13.46 -15.67 8.61
N GLU A 268 -13.65 -15.86 9.92
CA GLU A 268 -12.92 -16.87 10.69
C GLU A 268 -13.24 -18.29 10.23
N GLN A 269 -14.50 -18.60 9.96
CA GLN A 269 -14.88 -19.91 9.40
C GLN A 269 -14.23 -20.14 8.03
N SER A 270 -14.22 -19.11 7.19
CA SER A 270 -13.56 -19.16 5.87
C SER A 270 -12.05 -19.37 6.01
N ARG A 271 -11.41 -18.69 6.95
CA ARG A 271 -9.96 -18.81 7.23
C ARG A 271 -9.60 -20.24 7.64
N GLN A 272 -10.35 -20.82 8.55
CA GLN A 272 -10.14 -22.22 8.98
C GLN A 272 -10.28 -23.20 7.82
N PHE A 273 -11.30 -23.04 6.98
CA PHE A 273 -11.46 -23.87 5.79
C PHE A 273 -10.33 -23.64 4.78
N ALA A 274 -9.94 -22.39 4.53
CA ALA A 274 -8.91 -22.02 3.55
C ALA A 274 -7.55 -22.68 3.86
N TRP A 275 -7.09 -22.57 5.09
CA TRP A 275 -5.79 -23.10 5.52
C TRP A 275 -5.81 -24.60 5.85
N GLY A 276 -6.96 -25.16 6.07
CA GLY A 276 -7.14 -26.60 6.35
C GLY A 276 -7.48 -27.40 5.09
N GLU A 277 -8.76 -27.68 4.93
CA GLU A 277 -9.28 -28.57 3.91
C GLU A 277 -9.02 -28.08 2.48
N TYR A 278 -9.22 -26.78 2.22
CA TYR A 278 -9.11 -26.24 0.87
C TYR A 278 -7.68 -26.32 0.33
N LEU A 279 -6.69 -25.83 1.07
CA LEU A 279 -5.28 -25.91 0.64
C LEU A 279 -4.82 -27.37 0.50
N SER A 280 -5.24 -28.27 1.42
CA SER A 280 -4.95 -29.69 1.35
C SER A 280 -5.54 -30.36 0.09
N ALA A 281 -6.75 -29.95 -0.32
CA ALA A 281 -7.36 -30.43 -1.55
C ALA A 281 -6.62 -29.93 -2.80
N LEU A 282 -6.25 -28.64 -2.83
CA LEU A 282 -5.51 -28.06 -3.95
C LEU A 282 -4.17 -28.74 -4.20
N VAL A 283 -3.42 -29.06 -3.14
CA VAL A 283 -2.11 -29.76 -3.22
C VAL A 283 -2.23 -31.16 -3.83
N LYS A 284 -3.39 -31.83 -3.71
CA LYS A 284 -3.61 -33.13 -4.36
C LYS A 284 -3.64 -33.02 -5.90
N GLY A 285 -3.99 -31.87 -6.45
CA GLY A 285 -4.06 -31.62 -7.89
C GLY A 285 -4.97 -32.62 -8.61
N ASN A 286 -4.49 -33.27 -9.65
CA ASN A 286 -5.25 -34.27 -10.42
C ASN A 286 -5.46 -35.61 -9.70
N ARG A 287 -4.87 -35.81 -8.51
CA ARG A 287 -5.10 -36.97 -7.65
C ARG A 287 -6.31 -36.79 -6.71
N LEU A 288 -6.94 -35.60 -6.70
CA LEU A 288 -8.14 -35.33 -5.92
C LEU A 288 -9.32 -36.11 -6.51
N ALA A 289 -9.95 -36.99 -5.72
CA ALA A 289 -11.09 -37.81 -6.17
C ALA A 289 -12.30 -36.89 -6.49
N ASP A 290 -13.09 -37.27 -7.50
CA ASP A 290 -14.25 -36.49 -7.95
C ASP A 290 -15.28 -36.20 -6.84
N PRO A 291 -15.64 -37.11 -5.93
CA PRO A 291 -16.56 -36.78 -4.83
C PRO A 291 -15.97 -35.72 -3.88
N GLU A 292 -14.67 -35.82 -3.58
CA GLU A 292 -13.98 -34.85 -2.74
C GLU A 292 -13.88 -33.50 -3.43
N ARG A 293 -13.55 -33.47 -4.73
CA ARG A 293 -13.51 -32.24 -5.54
C ARG A 293 -14.83 -31.51 -5.52
N LYS A 294 -15.96 -32.21 -5.70
CA LYS A 294 -17.30 -31.63 -5.63
C LYS A 294 -17.64 -31.08 -4.25
N ALA A 295 -17.29 -31.80 -3.19
CA ALA A 295 -17.52 -31.37 -1.82
C ALA A 295 -16.73 -30.08 -1.49
N VAL A 296 -15.47 -30.00 -1.94
CA VAL A 296 -14.64 -28.79 -1.78
C VAL A 296 -15.21 -27.63 -2.62
N ALA A 297 -15.65 -27.89 -3.87
CA ALA A 297 -16.27 -26.86 -4.71
C ALA A 297 -17.51 -26.24 -4.05
N GLN A 298 -18.37 -27.06 -3.44
CA GLN A 298 -19.54 -26.59 -2.69
C GLN A 298 -19.14 -25.68 -1.51
N LYS A 299 -18.06 -26.03 -0.78
CA LYS A 299 -17.58 -25.23 0.35
C LYS A 299 -16.93 -23.92 -0.11
N VAL A 300 -16.13 -23.96 -1.19
CA VAL A 300 -15.58 -22.71 -1.77
C VAL A 300 -16.72 -21.79 -2.24
N ALA A 301 -17.73 -22.34 -2.94
CA ALA A 301 -18.91 -21.62 -3.37
C ALA A 301 -19.65 -21.00 -2.18
N ARG A 302 -19.86 -21.76 -1.12
CA ARG A 302 -20.49 -21.31 0.13
C ARG A 302 -19.79 -20.09 0.74
N PHE A 303 -18.45 -20.07 0.78
CA PHE A 303 -17.67 -18.98 1.36
C PHE A 303 -17.44 -17.83 0.38
N SER A 304 -17.43 -18.08 -0.92
CA SER A 304 -17.21 -17.02 -1.92
C SER A 304 -18.48 -16.35 -2.44
N GLY A 305 -19.67 -16.95 -2.20
CA GLY A 305 -20.92 -16.49 -2.79
C GLY A 305 -21.04 -16.76 -4.30
N LEU A 306 -20.15 -17.56 -4.87
CA LEU A 306 -20.19 -18.03 -6.26
C LEU A 306 -21.00 -19.30 -6.40
N SER A 307 -21.29 -19.72 -7.64
CA SER A 307 -21.93 -21.02 -7.85
C SER A 307 -20.91 -22.19 -7.76
N PRO A 308 -21.33 -23.38 -7.28
CA PRO A 308 -20.47 -24.55 -7.28
C PRO A 308 -19.96 -24.93 -8.68
N GLU A 309 -20.78 -24.75 -9.70
CA GLU A 309 -20.47 -25.02 -11.10
C GLU A 309 -19.33 -24.13 -11.59
N PHE A 310 -19.35 -22.85 -11.26
CA PHE A 310 -18.27 -21.92 -11.59
C PHE A 310 -16.96 -22.33 -10.90
N VAL A 311 -17.03 -22.70 -9.62
CA VAL A 311 -15.85 -23.14 -8.86
C VAL A 311 -15.28 -24.45 -9.43
N GLU A 312 -16.13 -25.40 -9.84
CA GLU A 312 -15.69 -26.64 -10.50
C GLU A 312 -15.04 -26.34 -11.85
N GLN A 313 -15.65 -25.49 -12.69
CA GLN A 313 -15.08 -25.06 -13.98
C GLN A 313 -13.76 -24.29 -13.83
N ALA A 314 -13.56 -23.60 -12.72
CA ALA A 314 -12.30 -22.98 -12.36
C ALA A 314 -11.26 -23.96 -11.76
N ASN A 315 -11.54 -25.28 -11.76
CA ASN A 315 -10.71 -26.29 -11.11
C ASN A 315 -10.39 -26.00 -9.65
N LEU A 316 -11.35 -25.52 -8.91
CA LEU A 316 -11.25 -25.03 -7.53
C LEU A 316 -10.36 -23.77 -7.37
N ARG A 317 -9.77 -23.25 -8.42
CA ARG A 317 -8.75 -22.18 -8.42
C ARG A 317 -9.34 -20.88 -8.96
N VAL A 318 -10.20 -20.25 -8.15
CA VAL A 318 -10.78 -18.95 -8.48
C VAL A 318 -9.78 -17.84 -8.10
N SER A 319 -9.24 -17.16 -9.10
CA SER A 319 -8.37 -15.99 -8.88
C SER A 319 -9.17 -14.74 -8.54
N ASP A 320 -8.54 -13.72 -7.91
CA ASP A 320 -9.22 -12.46 -7.56
C ASP A 320 -9.80 -11.71 -8.78
N PRO A 321 -9.17 -11.66 -9.97
CA PRO A 321 -9.79 -11.03 -11.12
C PRO A 321 -11.09 -11.73 -11.55
N ARG A 322 -11.10 -13.06 -11.53
CA ARG A 322 -12.30 -13.84 -11.86
C ARG A 322 -13.40 -13.66 -10.82
N PHE A 323 -13.05 -13.70 -9.53
CA PHE A 323 -14.00 -13.44 -8.44
C PHE A 323 -14.65 -12.06 -8.57
N ARG A 324 -13.84 -11.02 -8.78
CA ARG A 324 -14.32 -9.64 -8.87
C ARG A 324 -15.28 -9.42 -10.05
N LYS A 325 -15.11 -10.18 -11.11
CA LYS A 325 -15.97 -10.14 -12.28
C LYS A 325 -17.26 -10.96 -12.09
N GLU A 326 -17.16 -12.10 -11.35
CA GLU A 326 -18.24 -13.07 -11.23
C GLU A 326 -19.25 -12.73 -10.13
N LEU A 327 -18.80 -12.23 -8.98
CA LEU A 327 -19.64 -12.10 -7.77
C LEU A 327 -21.00 -11.43 -8.01
N LEU A 328 -21.02 -10.35 -8.82
CA LEU A 328 -22.20 -9.54 -9.10
C LEU A 328 -22.58 -9.55 -10.59
N ARG A 329 -22.18 -10.58 -11.32
CA ARG A 329 -22.46 -10.73 -12.76
C ARG A 329 -23.98 -10.69 -13.07
N ASP A 330 -24.79 -11.25 -12.18
CA ASP A 330 -26.26 -11.19 -12.27
C ASP A 330 -26.82 -9.76 -12.25
N ARG A 331 -26.10 -8.82 -11.63
CA ARG A 331 -26.42 -7.38 -11.61
C ARG A 331 -25.69 -6.60 -12.71
N ARG A 332 -24.90 -7.27 -13.55
CA ARG A 332 -24.09 -6.69 -14.63
C ARG A 332 -23.07 -5.63 -14.12
N VAL A 333 -22.57 -5.81 -12.91
CA VAL A 333 -21.52 -4.97 -12.32
C VAL A 333 -20.36 -5.82 -11.82
N MET A 334 -19.20 -5.23 -11.75
CA MET A 334 -17.99 -5.80 -11.18
C MET A 334 -17.64 -5.14 -9.85
N VAL A 335 -16.85 -5.79 -8.99
CA VAL A 335 -16.37 -5.22 -7.74
C VAL A 335 -14.94 -4.71 -7.86
N GLY A 336 -14.58 -3.72 -7.04
CA GLY A 336 -13.27 -3.07 -7.06
C GLY A 336 -12.13 -3.98 -6.57
N ARG A 337 -10.91 -3.70 -7.06
CA ARG A 337 -9.69 -4.40 -6.64
C ARG A 337 -9.09 -3.80 -5.36
N LEU A 338 -9.05 -2.48 -5.27
CA LEU A 338 -8.56 -1.83 -4.04
C LEU A 338 -9.59 -1.94 -2.91
N ASP A 339 -10.87 -1.99 -3.25
CA ASP A 339 -11.94 -2.17 -2.26
C ASP A 339 -13.13 -2.89 -2.90
N GLY A 340 -13.39 -4.11 -2.46
CA GLY A 340 -14.46 -4.95 -2.96
C GLY A 340 -15.89 -4.45 -2.69
N ARG A 341 -16.06 -3.38 -1.90
CA ARG A 341 -17.35 -2.72 -1.67
C ARG A 341 -17.77 -1.84 -2.85
N PHE A 342 -16.78 -1.28 -3.58
CA PHE A 342 -17.04 -0.47 -4.75
C PHE A 342 -17.50 -1.33 -5.92
N THR A 343 -18.46 -0.80 -6.67
CA THR A 343 -18.96 -1.47 -7.87
C THR A 343 -18.84 -0.55 -9.08
N GLY A 344 -18.71 -1.15 -10.26
CA GLY A 344 -18.65 -0.42 -11.52
C GLY A 344 -19.31 -1.18 -12.65
N LEU A 345 -19.80 -0.44 -13.64
CA LEU A 345 -20.29 -1.01 -14.89
C LEU A 345 -19.10 -1.36 -15.78
N ASP A 346 -19.23 -2.44 -16.51
CA ASP A 346 -18.25 -2.89 -17.50
C ASP A 346 -18.97 -3.01 -18.85
N ALA A 347 -18.33 -2.70 -19.94
CA ALA A 347 -18.92 -2.82 -21.27
C ALA A 347 -19.34 -4.26 -21.58
N ASP A 348 -18.53 -5.23 -21.14
CA ASP A 348 -18.78 -6.65 -21.30
C ASP A 348 -18.97 -7.36 -19.94
N ALA A 349 -20.22 -7.56 -19.54
CA ALA A 349 -20.52 -8.31 -18.32
C ALA A 349 -20.15 -9.81 -18.43
N ALA A 350 -20.06 -10.38 -19.62
CA ALA A 350 -19.77 -11.79 -19.85
C ALA A 350 -18.25 -12.12 -19.80
N GLY A 351 -17.40 -11.12 -20.09
CA GLY A 351 -15.94 -11.27 -20.11
C GLY A 351 -15.33 -11.69 -18.77
N GLU A 352 -14.09 -12.12 -18.78
CA GLU A 352 -13.34 -12.54 -17.56
C GLU A 352 -12.47 -11.41 -16.98
N THR A 353 -12.20 -10.37 -17.77
CA THR A 353 -11.34 -9.22 -17.39
C THR A 353 -12.17 -7.97 -17.19
N GLN A 354 -11.70 -7.11 -16.30
CA GLN A 354 -12.29 -5.79 -16.05
C GLN A 354 -11.61 -4.74 -16.93
N GLU A 355 -12.36 -3.78 -17.46
CA GLU A 355 -11.81 -2.64 -18.21
C GLU A 355 -11.05 -1.67 -17.28
N TYR A 356 -11.52 -1.51 -16.05
CA TYR A 356 -10.96 -0.61 -15.06
C TYR A 356 -11.22 -1.10 -13.64
N ASP A 357 -10.58 -0.49 -12.67
CA ASP A 357 -10.85 -0.71 -11.24
C ASP A 357 -11.78 0.39 -10.72
N PRO A 358 -13.06 0.08 -10.39
CA PRO A 358 -14.00 1.10 -9.92
C PRO A 358 -13.57 1.75 -8.62
N SER A 359 -12.86 1.05 -7.74
CA SER A 359 -12.34 1.62 -6.50
C SER A 359 -11.20 2.62 -6.74
N ASN A 360 -10.32 2.38 -7.71
CA ASN A 360 -9.26 3.32 -8.07
C ASN A 360 -9.83 4.55 -8.79
N THR A 361 -10.72 4.34 -9.74
CA THR A 361 -11.32 5.42 -10.53
C THR A 361 -12.11 6.39 -9.65
N ALA A 362 -12.79 5.88 -8.62
CA ALA A 362 -13.55 6.69 -7.68
C ALA A 362 -12.68 7.67 -6.87
N LEU A 363 -11.38 7.47 -6.77
CA LEU A 363 -10.51 8.29 -5.92
C LEU A 363 -9.65 9.26 -6.73
N GLN A 364 -9.23 8.85 -7.92
CA GLN A 364 -8.18 9.53 -8.67
C GLN A 364 -8.47 11.01 -8.94
N GLY A 365 -9.69 11.34 -9.37
CA GLY A 365 -10.07 12.71 -9.71
C GLY A 365 -10.04 13.65 -8.51
N ALA A 366 -10.62 13.22 -7.39
CA ALA A 366 -10.70 14.00 -6.16
C ALA A 366 -9.30 14.26 -5.56
N TYR A 367 -8.48 13.22 -5.46
CA TYR A 367 -7.13 13.35 -4.89
C TYR A 367 -6.20 14.20 -5.75
N THR A 368 -6.24 14.02 -7.08
CA THR A 368 -5.44 14.82 -8.01
C THR A 368 -5.82 16.31 -7.95
N ALA A 369 -7.12 16.62 -7.99
CA ALA A 369 -7.61 18.00 -7.96
C ALA A 369 -7.27 18.69 -6.63
N MET A 370 -7.57 18.03 -5.51
CA MET A 370 -7.39 18.61 -4.18
C MET A 370 -5.91 18.74 -3.81
N PHE A 371 -5.05 17.80 -4.24
CA PHE A 371 -3.62 17.98 -4.03
C PHE A 371 -3.04 19.11 -4.87
N GLY A 372 -3.45 19.23 -6.13
CA GLY A 372 -3.02 20.33 -7.00
C GLY A 372 -3.38 21.70 -6.44
N ASP A 373 -4.58 21.86 -5.88
CA ASP A 373 -5.02 23.08 -5.21
C ASP A 373 -4.24 23.32 -3.91
N TYR A 374 -4.11 22.31 -3.07
CA TYR A 374 -3.44 22.40 -1.77
C TYR A 374 -1.95 22.73 -1.88
N VAL A 375 -1.22 22.06 -2.78
CA VAL A 375 0.22 22.26 -2.90
C VAL A 375 0.58 23.67 -3.36
N ARG A 376 -0.26 24.26 -4.23
CA ARG A 376 -0.06 25.65 -4.73
C ARG A 376 -0.69 26.69 -3.80
N GLY A 377 -1.93 26.47 -3.37
CA GLY A 377 -2.72 27.39 -2.57
C GLY A 377 -2.22 27.53 -1.13
N ASP A 378 -2.14 26.43 -0.41
CA ASP A 378 -1.82 26.41 1.02
C ASP A 378 -0.31 26.26 1.27
N LEU A 379 0.34 25.31 0.58
CA LEU A 379 1.77 25.02 0.79
C LEU A 379 2.70 25.96 0.00
N LYS A 380 2.17 26.79 -0.93
CA LYS A 380 2.93 27.75 -1.72
C LYS A 380 4.11 27.13 -2.49
N TRP A 381 3.98 25.88 -2.89
CA TRP A 381 4.95 25.21 -3.75
C TRP A 381 4.52 25.34 -5.21
N GLU A 382 5.32 26.07 -5.98
CA GLU A 382 5.07 26.33 -7.40
C GLU A 382 5.90 25.38 -8.27
N SER A 383 5.25 24.69 -9.19
CA SER A 383 5.91 23.82 -10.17
C SER A 383 5.02 23.64 -11.39
N ASP A 384 5.59 23.75 -12.58
CA ASP A 384 4.92 23.45 -13.84
C ASP A 384 5.05 21.96 -14.22
N LEU A 385 5.82 21.19 -13.45
CA LEU A 385 5.88 19.74 -13.62
C LEU A 385 4.51 19.12 -13.33
N LYS A 386 4.13 18.17 -14.17
CA LYS A 386 2.99 17.33 -13.86
C LYS A 386 3.26 16.53 -12.58
N TYR A 387 2.31 16.57 -11.63
CA TYR A 387 2.33 15.68 -10.48
C TYR A 387 1.90 14.27 -10.91
N GLU A 388 2.83 13.34 -10.95
CA GLU A 388 2.59 11.95 -11.38
C GLU A 388 2.03 11.12 -10.23
N THR A 389 0.70 11.08 -10.10
CA THR A 389 0.02 10.26 -9.06
C THR A 389 0.34 8.78 -9.21
N SER A 390 0.51 8.33 -10.48
CA SER A 390 0.92 6.98 -10.84
C SER A 390 1.82 7.04 -12.07
N ALA A 391 3.11 6.74 -11.89
CA ALA A 391 4.10 6.73 -12.96
C ALA A 391 4.31 5.33 -13.54
N SER A 392 4.59 5.26 -14.84
CA SER A 392 5.06 4.02 -15.44
C SER A 392 6.55 3.83 -15.11
N VAL A 393 6.83 2.92 -14.19
CA VAL A 393 8.19 2.52 -13.80
C VAL A 393 8.60 1.17 -14.42
N ARG A 394 7.91 0.78 -15.48
CA ARG A 394 8.21 -0.47 -16.22
C ARG A 394 9.30 -0.27 -17.26
N PRO A 395 10.16 -1.29 -17.50
CA PRO A 395 10.27 -2.53 -16.72
C PRO A 395 10.83 -2.26 -15.31
N TRP A 396 10.20 -2.88 -14.29
CA TRP A 396 10.71 -2.87 -12.93
C TRP A 396 11.72 -4.00 -12.76
N SER A 397 12.90 -3.70 -12.20
CA SER A 397 13.89 -4.73 -11.88
C SER A 397 13.60 -5.34 -10.51
N TYR A 398 13.59 -6.66 -10.49
CA TYR A 398 13.51 -7.43 -9.26
C TYR A 398 14.88 -7.79 -8.68
N ASP A 399 15.97 -7.31 -9.32
CA ASP A 399 17.35 -7.53 -8.90
C ASP A 399 17.64 -9.05 -8.64
N GLU A 400 18.16 -9.41 -7.49
CA GLU A 400 18.43 -10.80 -7.10
C GLU A 400 17.18 -11.68 -6.95
N PHE A 401 16.00 -11.10 -7.03
CA PHE A 401 14.71 -11.84 -6.96
C PHE A 401 14.16 -12.22 -8.34
N SER A 402 14.89 -12.01 -9.43
CA SER A 402 14.37 -12.21 -10.82
C SER A 402 13.91 -13.64 -11.12
N ASN A 403 14.44 -14.65 -10.43
CA ASN A 403 14.08 -16.08 -10.61
C ASN A 403 13.38 -16.68 -9.40
N LYS A 404 12.86 -15.86 -8.48
CA LYS A 404 12.11 -16.28 -7.30
C LYS A 404 11.04 -15.25 -6.96
N TYR A 405 10.14 -15.56 -6.06
CA TYR A 405 9.20 -14.57 -5.54
C TYR A 405 9.96 -13.49 -4.75
N LEU A 406 9.62 -12.22 -4.98
CA LEU A 406 10.11 -11.13 -4.15
C LEU A 406 9.59 -11.34 -2.73
N ASN A 407 10.52 -11.45 -1.79
CA ASN A 407 10.25 -11.64 -0.37
C ASN A 407 11.33 -10.90 0.44
N LEU A 408 10.91 -9.98 1.30
CA LEU A 408 11.77 -9.20 2.18
C LEU A 408 11.50 -9.47 3.68
N LEU A 409 10.88 -10.61 3.99
CA LEU A 409 10.63 -11.02 5.38
C LEU A 409 11.93 -11.27 6.15
N ASP A 410 12.94 -11.86 5.52
CA ASP A 410 14.22 -12.11 6.16
C ASP A 410 14.92 -10.81 6.57
N GLU A 411 14.86 -9.78 5.73
CA GLU A 411 15.43 -8.47 6.08
C GLU A 411 14.69 -7.82 7.25
N LEU A 412 13.38 -7.92 7.29
CA LEU A 412 12.59 -7.46 8.43
C LEU A 412 12.93 -8.24 9.69
N ARG A 413 13.03 -9.58 9.60
CA ARG A 413 13.39 -10.46 10.71
C ARG A 413 14.79 -10.14 11.25
N GLU A 414 15.79 -9.97 10.36
CA GLU A 414 17.16 -9.62 10.74
C GLU A 414 17.21 -8.26 11.43
N THR A 415 16.53 -7.25 10.88
CA THR A 415 16.43 -5.93 11.50
C THR A 415 15.81 -6.01 12.89
N MET A 416 14.73 -6.80 13.06
CA MET A 416 14.10 -7.01 14.36
C MET A 416 14.98 -7.83 15.32
N ALA A 417 15.82 -8.74 14.81
CA ALA A 417 16.75 -9.50 15.64
C ALA A 417 17.86 -8.60 16.21
N ARG A 418 18.39 -7.69 15.40
CA ARG A 418 19.45 -6.74 15.79
C ARG A 418 18.92 -5.57 16.64
N ASN A 419 17.67 -5.15 16.39
CA ASN A 419 16.98 -4.14 17.19
C ASN A 419 15.83 -4.78 17.99
N PRO A 420 16.06 -5.21 19.25
CA PRO A 420 15.02 -5.87 20.06
C PRO A 420 13.86 -4.94 20.46
N PHE A 421 14.00 -3.64 20.25
CA PHE A 421 12.99 -2.63 20.56
C PHE A 421 12.11 -2.26 19.36
N LEU A 422 12.49 -2.67 18.15
CA LEU A 422 11.69 -2.43 16.95
C LEU A 422 10.34 -3.15 17.02
N ARG A 423 9.25 -2.40 16.84
CA ARG A 423 7.89 -2.91 16.81
C ARG A 423 7.27 -2.75 15.42
N VAL A 424 6.34 -3.62 15.07
CA VAL A 424 5.62 -3.61 13.80
C VAL A 424 4.12 -3.62 14.06
N MET A 425 3.39 -2.70 13.45
CA MET A 425 1.94 -2.69 13.40
C MET A 425 1.50 -2.89 11.95
N VAL A 426 0.57 -3.82 11.71
CA VAL A 426 0.03 -4.08 10.38
C VAL A 426 -1.46 -3.78 10.37
N ALA A 427 -1.86 -2.87 9.48
CA ALA A 427 -3.25 -2.46 9.26
C ALA A 427 -3.79 -3.14 8.00
N ASN A 428 -4.87 -3.94 8.14
CA ASN A 428 -5.45 -4.75 7.08
C ASN A 428 -6.90 -4.37 6.81
N GLY A 429 -7.29 -4.23 5.53
CA GLY A 429 -8.68 -4.10 5.13
C GLY A 429 -9.29 -5.44 4.75
N TYR A 430 -10.50 -5.74 5.26
CA TYR A 430 -11.19 -7.01 4.93
C TYR A 430 -11.53 -7.15 3.45
N TYR A 431 -11.76 -6.04 2.74
CA TYR A 431 -12.24 -6.02 1.35
C TYR A 431 -11.14 -5.74 0.33
N ASP A 432 -9.86 -5.87 0.74
CA ASP A 432 -8.69 -5.62 -0.08
C ASP A 432 -8.35 -6.83 -0.95
N PHE A 433 -8.34 -6.65 -2.30
CA PHE A 433 -7.86 -7.64 -3.26
C PHE A 433 -6.50 -7.27 -3.88
N ALA A 434 -5.96 -6.09 -3.56
CA ALA A 434 -4.63 -5.73 -3.99
C ALA A 434 -3.56 -6.43 -3.14
N THR A 435 -3.80 -6.45 -1.82
CA THR A 435 -2.94 -7.09 -0.82
C THR A 435 -3.82 -7.73 0.27
N PRO A 436 -4.39 -8.93 0.01
CA PRO A 436 -5.37 -9.55 0.89
C PRO A 436 -4.77 -9.83 2.27
N PHE A 437 -5.54 -9.59 3.31
CA PHE A 437 -5.08 -9.75 4.70
C PHE A 437 -4.60 -11.19 5.03
N GLY A 438 -5.14 -12.22 4.36
CA GLY A 438 -4.64 -13.58 4.49
C GLY A 438 -3.17 -13.74 4.06
N GLY A 439 -2.71 -12.92 3.08
CA GLY A 439 -1.29 -12.86 2.69
C GLY A 439 -0.40 -12.23 3.76
N THR A 440 -0.91 -11.21 4.45
CA THR A 440 -0.23 -10.63 5.61
C THR A 440 -0.12 -11.63 6.75
N GLU A 441 -1.23 -12.33 7.08
CA GLU A 441 -1.25 -13.37 8.12
C GLU A 441 -0.24 -14.48 7.82
N TYR A 442 -0.22 -14.96 6.58
CA TYR A 442 0.76 -15.95 6.12
C TYR A 442 2.20 -15.43 6.31
N SER A 443 2.50 -14.23 5.83
CA SER A 443 3.83 -13.64 5.91
C SER A 443 4.28 -13.46 7.36
N MET A 444 3.43 -12.93 8.23
CA MET A 444 3.77 -12.71 9.64
C MET A 444 3.93 -14.02 10.42
N ALA A 445 3.20 -15.06 10.05
CA ALA A 445 3.39 -16.40 10.64
C ALA A 445 4.74 -17.03 10.26
N HIS A 446 5.38 -16.54 9.18
CA HIS A 446 6.70 -17.01 8.71
C HIS A 446 7.84 -16.03 9.02
N LEU A 447 7.59 -14.95 9.76
CA LEU A 447 8.61 -13.97 10.14
C LEU A 447 9.66 -14.56 11.11
N GLY A 448 9.27 -15.51 11.95
CA GLY A 448 10.10 -16.21 12.91
C GLY A 448 9.23 -16.98 13.89
N TYR A 449 9.78 -18.05 14.48
CA TYR A 449 9.02 -18.94 15.38
C TYR A 449 9.07 -18.50 16.84
N GLU A 450 10.05 -17.67 17.20
CA GLU A 450 10.28 -17.23 18.55
C GLU A 450 9.17 -16.28 19.04
N GLN A 451 8.77 -16.43 20.28
CA GLN A 451 7.72 -15.62 20.89
C GLN A 451 8.06 -14.12 20.86
N THR A 452 9.34 -13.78 20.94
CA THR A 452 9.81 -12.39 20.88
C THR A 452 9.44 -11.65 19.60
N TYR A 453 9.28 -12.33 18.44
CA TYR A 453 8.79 -11.72 17.21
C TYR A 453 7.28 -11.48 17.30
N LYS A 454 6.54 -12.48 17.81
CA LYS A 454 5.07 -12.40 17.96
C LYS A 454 4.66 -11.24 18.87
N ASP A 455 5.36 -11.05 19.99
CA ASP A 455 5.06 -10.00 20.96
C ASP A 455 5.31 -8.57 20.44
N ARG A 456 6.06 -8.46 19.34
CA ARG A 456 6.42 -7.18 18.72
C ARG A 456 5.66 -6.87 17.44
N VAL A 457 4.79 -7.79 16.98
CA VAL A 457 3.96 -7.61 15.79
C VAL A 457 2.50 -7.53 16.20
N GLU A 458 1.82 -6.46 15.79
CA GLU A 458 0.40 -6.22 16.06
C GLU A 458 -0.38 -6.20 14.75
N LEU A 459 -1.35 -7.11 14.56
CA LEU A 459 -2.25 -7.14 13.41
C LEU A 459 -3.57 -6.44 13.77
N LYS A 460 -3.99 -5.52 12.91
CA LYS A 460 -5.28 -4.81 12.98
C LYS A 460 -6.10 -5.06 11.74
N TYR A 461 -7.41 -5.12 11.89
CA TYR A 461 -8.36 -5.38 10.82
C TYR A 461 -9.46 -4.32 10.81
N TYR A 462 -9.81 -3.86 9.62
CA TYR A 462 -10.78 -2.78 9.42
C TYR A 462 -11.82 -3.16 8.36
N GLU A 463 -13.07 -2.76 8.58
CA GLU A 463 -14.15 -2.92 7.61
C GLU A 463 -14.01 -1.94 6.43
N ALA A 464 -12.94 -2.10 5.68
CA ALA A 464 -12.57 -1.28 4.53
C ALA A 464 -11.71 -2.09 3.56
N GLY A 465 -11.33 -1.49 2.43
CA GLY A 465 -10.40 -2.06 1.46
C GLY A 465 -8.95 -1.64 1.68
N HIS A 466 -8.21 -1.53 0.58
CA HIS A 466 -6.78 -1.21 0.51
C HIS A 466 -6.43 0.15 1.12
N MET A 467 -7.19 1.17 0.75
CA MET A 467 -7.07 2.52 1.28
C MET A 467 -8.11 2.70 2.40
N MET A 468 -7.91 2.01 3.52
CA MET A 468 -8.91 1.92 4.61
C MET A 468 -9.30 3.28 5.20
N TYR A 469 -8.42 4.24 5.11
CA TYR A 469 -8.58 5.60 5.63
C TYR A 469 -9.57 6.47 4.83
N ILE A 470 -10.02 6.05 3.65
CA ILE A 470 -11.04 6.79 2.88
C ILE A 470 -12.42 6.79 3.55
N ARG A 471 -12.66 5.82 4.45
CA ARG A 471 -13.88 5.75 5.26
C ARG A 471 -13.65 6.50 6.58
N PRO A 472 -14.35 7.63 6.86
CA PRO A 472 -14.09 8.47 8.02
C PRO A 472 -14.09 7.74 9.36
N SER A 473 -15.08 6.85 9.57
CA SER A 473 -15.15 6.05 10.81
C SER A 473 -13.95 5.11 11.00
N VAL A 474 -13.40 4.57 9.89
CA VAL A 474 -12.20 3.71 9.90
C VAL A 474 -10.94 4.55 10.05
N LEU A 475 -10.85 5.73 9.44
CA LEU A 475 -9.74 6.66 9.64
C LEU A 475 -9.56 7.00 11.12
N LYS A 476 -10.66 7.27 11.83
CA LYS A 476 -10.63 7.53 13.28
C LYS A 476 -10.07 6.35 14.07
N GLN A 477 -10.46 5.11 13.72
CA GLN A 477 -9.93 3.89 14.35
C GLN A 477 -8.42 3.73 14.05
N LEU A 478 -8.03 3.88 12.78
CA LEU A 478 -6.64 3.80 12.34
C LEU A 478 -5.77 4.83 13.08
N LYS A 479 -6.25 6.10 13.19
CA LYS A 479 -5.56 7.16 13.95
C LYS A 479 -5.35 6.75 15.40
N ALA A 480 -6.37 6.21 16.07
CA ALA A 480 -6.27 5.79 17.45
C ALA A 480 -5.25 4.66 17.64
N ASP A 481 -5.25 3.66 16.75
CA ASP A 481 -4.30 2.55 16.79
C ASP A 481 -2.86 3.01 16.51
N VAL A 482 -2.64 3.83 15.47
CA VAL A 482 -1.32 4.38 15.13
C VAL A 482 -0.79 5.29 16.24
N ALA A 483 -1.63 6.14 16.81
CA ALA A 483 -1.22 7.01 17.92
C ALA A 483 -0.82 6.21 19.16
N ARG A 484 -1.57 5.18 19.52
CA ARG A 484 -1.24 4.26 20.60
C ARG A 484 0.09 3.54 20.32
N PHE A 485 0.27 3.03 19.09
CA PHE A 485 1.48 2.33 18.66
C PHE A 485 2.72 3.24 18.75
N ILE A 486 2.67 4.46 18.22
CA ILE A 486 3.78 5.43 18.25
C ILE A 486 4.13 5.78 19.70
N ARG A 487 3.15 6.07 20.54
CA ARG A 487 3.40 6.38 21.97
C ARG A 487 4.07 5.20 22.69
N ALA A 488 3.60 3.99 22.49
CA ALA A 488 4.14 2.79 23.12
C ALA A 488 5.58 2.49 22.65
N ALA A 489 5.85 2.57 21.34
CA ALA A 489 7.17 2.32 20.78
C ALA A 489 8.19 3.44 21.10
N SER A 490 7.73 4.68 21.31
CA SER A 490 8.60 5.79 21.73
C SER A 490 8.95 5.74 23.23
N ALA A 491 8.12 5.13 24.06
CA ALA A 491 8.34 5.05 25.52
C ALA A 491 9.40 3.99 25.91
N THR A 492 9.56 2.94 25.11
CA THR A 492 10.50 1.83 25.38
C THR A 492 11.99 2.24 25.31
N GLY A 493 12.33 3.37 24.71
CA GLY A 493 13.70 3.91 24.68
C GLY A 493 14.09 4.75 25.91
N ARG A 494 13.18 5.02 26.83
CA ARG A 494 13.53 5.71 28.08
C ARG A 494 13.93 4.66 29.11
N LEU A 495 15.25 4.51 29.32
CA LEU A 495 15.77 3.80 30.49
C LEU A 495 15.06 4.42 31.72
N THR A 496 14.18 3.66 32.37
CA THR A 496 13.83 3.94 33.76
C THR A 496 15.11 3.76 34.56
N THR A 497 15.79 4.87 34.86
CA THR A 497 16.80 4.89 35.90
C THR A 497 16.08 4.65 37.23
N THR A 498 15.79 3.41 37.51
CA THR A 498 15.56 2.93 38.87
C THR A 498 16.94 2.49 39.37
N GLN A 499 17.52 3.36 40.21
CA GLN A 499 18.61 3.00 41.12
C GLN A 499 18.19 1.86 42.05
#